data_2e51974846948a3f41693342a8f0cc22
#
_entry.id   2e51974846948a3f41693342a8f0cc22
#
_cell.length_a   1.000
_cell.length_b   1.000
_cell.length_c   1.000
_cell.angle_alpha   90.00
_cell.angle_beta   90.00
_cell.angle_gamma   90.00
#
_symmetry.space_group_name_H-M   'P 1'
#
loop_
_entity.id
_entity.type
_entity.pdbx_description
1 polymer ?
#
loop_
_entity_poly.entity_id
_entity_poly.type
_entity_poly.pdbx_seq_one_letter_code
_entity_poly.pdbx_strand_id
1 'polypeptide(L)'
;SDWQLDEDSSSASFDKYSAMWESIINKVISLPFTETEDNGLTQKILDFSSEAKAFFTNWRNEAIRAVNQIQDDGLVDSRVIKAPMITARLALVLQILRWACDEVHKDFVDIDSAKSAIALSEYFENCYVNIQKYMLRESVEPQKRELLDCLSANFTTADALQAGKEVGLSERSVMYSLVNLATNKIIKKVKRGEYEKLQ
;
A
#
# COMPACT_ATOMS: atom_id res chain seq x y z
N SER A 1 -21.33 17.08 -2.10
CA SER A 1 -22.32 16.03 -1.86
C SER A 1 -22.42 15.83 -0.36
N ASP A 2 -23.56 16.27 0.18
CA ASP A 2 -23.88 16.08 1.58
C ASP A 2 -24.12 14.58 1.83
N TRP A 3 -23.32 13.99 2.69
CA TRP A 3 -23.57 12.66 3.22
C TRP A 3 -24.75 12.78 4.18
N GLN A 4 -25.95 12.49 3.72
CA GLN A 4 -27.09 12.27 4.60
C GLN A 4 -26.99 10.83 5.13
N LEU A 5 -26.83 10.69 6.43
CA LEU A 5 -27.09 9.42 7.11
C LEU A 5 -28.59 9.16 6.94
N ASP A 6 -28.93 8.06 6.27
CA ASP A 6 -30.32 7.58 6.21
C ASP A 6 -30.77 7.31 7.64
N GLU A 7 -31.63 8.16 8.17
CA GLU A 7 -32.25 8.00 9.49
C GLU A 7 -33.10 6.72 9.59
N ASP A 8 -33.40 6.08 8.46
CA ASP A 8 -34.14 4.81 8.35
C ASP A 8 -33.28 3.54 8.38
N SER A 9 -31.96 3.63 8.57
CA SER A 9 -31.19 2.44 8.94
C SER A 9 -31.62 2.05 10.37
N SER A 10 -32.62 1.18 10.41
CA SER A 10 -33.34 0.80 11.61
C SER A 10 -32.36 0.46 12.74
N SER A 11 -32.53 1.03 13.93
CA SER A 11 -31.78 0.71 15.15
C SER A 11 -31.62 -0.80 15.35
N ALA A 12 -32.59 -1.59 14.92
CA ALA A 12 -32.58 -3.05 14.96
C ALA A 12 -31.47 -3.71 14.14
N SER A 13 -31.09 -3.16 12.96
CA SER A 13 -29.97 -3.70 12.18
C SER A 13 -28.62 -3.32 12.80
N PHE A 14 -28.50 -2.10 13.34
CA PHE A 14 -27.32 -1.66 14.06
C PHE A 14 -27.10 -2.50 15.31
N ASP A 15 -28.13 -2.72 16.11
CA ASP A 15 -28.07 -3.53 17.34
C ASP A 15 -27.66 -4.97 17.03
N LYS A 16 -28.18 -5.55 15.95
CA LYS A 16 -27.80 -6.89 15.49
C LYS A 16 -26.32 -6.98 15.13
N TYR A 17 -25.80 -6.04 14.33
CA TYR A 17 -24.38 -6.05 13.93
C TYR A 17 -23.46 -5.72 15.11
N SER A 18 -23.87 -4.85 16.00
CA SER A 18 -23.17 -4.55 17.24
C SER A 18 -23.03 -5.78 18.13
N ALA A 19 -24.12 -6.51 18.35
CA ALA A 19 -24.10 -7.74 19.12
C ALA A 19 -23.23 -8.85 18.48
N MET A 20 -23.28 -8.98 17.16
CA MET A 20 -22.39 -9.90 16.42
C MET A 20 -20.93 -9.54 16.61
N TRP A 21 -20.60 -8.27 16.47
CA TRP A 21 -19.23 -7.76 16.65
C TRP A 21 -18.74 -7.97 18.09
N GLU A 22 -19.56 -7.66 19.06
CA GLU A 22 -19.26 -7.90 20.47
C GLU A 22 -18.99 -9.40 20.75
N SER A 23 -19.78 -10.28 20.16
CA SER A 23 -19.56 -11.73 20.28
C SER A 23 -18.21 -12.16 19.70
N ILE A 24 -17.85 -11.65 18.51
CA ILE A 24 -16.55 -11.91 17.85
C ILE A 24 -15.39 -11.43 18.74
N ILE A 25 -15.46 -10.21 19.23
CA ILE A 25 -14.42 -9.63 20.08
C ILE A 25 -14.29 -10.41 21.39
N ASN A 26 -15.39 -10.74 22.05
CA ASN A 26 -15.38 -11.53 23.29
C ASN A 26 -14.76 -12.92 23.07
N LYS A 27 -15.04 -13.56 21.93
CA LYS A 27 -14.45 -14.84 21.56
C LYS A 27 -12.93 -14.73 21.36
N VAL A 28 -12.45 -13.65 20.72
CA VAL A 28 -11.00 -13.39 20.55
C VAL A 28 -10.33 -13.09 21.89
N ILE A 29 -10.92 -12.26 22.74
CA ILE A 29 -10.34 -11.89 24.04
C ILE A 29 -10.31 -13.08 25.00
N SER A 30 -11.26 -14.02 24.87
CA SER A 30 -11.29 -15.24 25.68
C SER A 30 -10.26 -16.31 25.29
N LEU A 31 -9.43 -16.06 24.28
CA LEU A 31 -8.35 -16.99 23.93
C LEU A 31 -7.40 -17.17 25.13
N PRO A 32 -7.14 -18.42 25.55
CA PRO A 32 -6.32 -18.67 26.72
C PRO A 32 -4.86 -18.28 26.45
N PHE A 33 -4.26 -17.56 27.39
CA PHE A 33 -2.82 -17.42 27.49
C PHE A 33 -2.25 -18.66 28.17
N THR A 34 -1.09 -19.13 27.72
CA THR A 34 -0.37 -20.19 28.42
C THR A 34 0.57 -19.52 29.43
N GLU A 35 0.36 -19.79 30.71
CA GLU A 35 1.27 -19.35 31.79
C GLU A 35 2.50 -20.25 31.80
N THR A 36 3.69 -19.65 31.93
CA THR A 36 4.94 -20.36 32.20
C THR A 36 5.15 -20.53 33.70
N GLU A 37 5.97 -21.52 34.08
CA GLU A 37 6.33 -21.80 35.49
C GLU A 37 6.90 -20.58 36.23
N ASP A 38 7.46 -19.59 35.50
CA ASP A 38 8.02 -18.35 36.03
C ASP A 38 7.00 -17.19 36.09
N ASN A 39 5.69 -17.44 36.12
CA ASN A 39 4.61 -16.42 36.04
C ASN A 39 4.69 -15.51 34.80
N GLY A 40 5.36 -15.95 33.74
CA GLY A 40 5.38 -15.29 32.45
C GLY A 40 4.25 -15.76 31.54
N LEU A 41 3.75 -14.89 30.67
CA LEU A 41 2.80 -15.25 29.62
C LEU A 41 3.57 -15.81 28.42
N THR A 42 3.30 -17.06 28.04
CA THR A 42 3.88 -17.64 26.82
C THR A 42 2.96 -17.33 25.63
N GLN A 43 3.55 -16.82 24.57
CA GLN A 43 2.84 -16.62 23.32
C GLN A 43 2.63 -17.99 22.62
N LYS A 44 1.38 -18.27 22.27
CA LYS A 44 1.11 -19.39 21.36
C LYS A 44 1.50 -19.00 19.95
N ILE A 45 2.43 -19.74 19.35
CA ILE A 45 2.84 -19.55 17.97
C ILE A 45 1.88 -20.32 17.09
N LEU A 46 1.30 -19.64 16.08
CA LEU A 46 0.52 -20.24 15.02
C LEU A 46 1.38 -20.35 13.76
N ASP A 47 1.59 -21.56 13.29
CA ASP A 47 2.27 -21.79 12.02
C ASP A 47 1.31 -21.68 10.84
N PHE A 48 1.86 -21.48 9.67
CA PHE A 48 1.12 -21.64 8.42
C PHE A 48 0.90 -23.14 8.12
N SER A 49 -0.22 -23.47 7.48
CA SER A 49 -0.37 -24.77 6.82
C SER A 49 0.77 -24.97 5.79
N SER A 50 1.06 -26.20 5.42
CA SER A 50 2.13 -26.50 4.45
C SER A 50 1.91 -25.77 3.12
N GLU A 51 0.66 -25.71 2.64
CA GLU A 51 0.28 -25.01 1.43
C GLU A 51 0.42 -23.48 1.58
N ALA A 52 -0.11 -22.91 2.66
CA ALA A 52 -0.01 -21.49 2.95
C ALA A 52 1.46 -21.04 3.09
N LYS A 53 2.30 -21.86 3.75
CA LYS A 53 3.72 -21.60 3.91
C LYS A 53 4.46 -21.57 2.58
N ALA A 54 4.18 -22.53 1.69
CA ALA A 54 4.77 -22.56 0.35
C ALA A 54 4.37 -21.31 -0.45
N PHE A 55 3.09 -20.98 -0.45
CA PHE A 55 2.56 -19.81 -1.16
C PHE A 55 3.15 -18.51 -0.63
N PHE A 56 3.14 -18.30 0.68
CA PHE A 56 3.70 -17.12 1.32
C PHE A 56 5.22 -16.97 1.08
N THR A 57 5.96 -18.09 1.14
CA THR A 57 7.40 -18.09 0.89
C THR A 57 7.71 -17.73 -0.55
N ASN A 58 6.93 -18.22 -1.52
CA ASN A 58 7.10 -17.87 -2.93
C ASN A 58 6.89 -16.36 -3.15
N TRP A 59 5.77 -15.83 -2.68
CA TRP A 59 5.47 -14.40 -2.75
C TRP A 59 6.60 -13.55 -2.13
N ARG A 60 7.05 -13.89 -0.92
CA ARG A 60 8.16 -13.19 -0.26
C ARG A 60 9.44 -13.20 -1.09
N ASN A 61 9.78 -14.36 -1.67
CA ASN A 61 11.00 -14.49 -2.47
C ASN A 61 10.91 -13.69 -3.77
N GLU A 62 9.75 -13.59 -4.40
CA GLU A 62 9.51 -12.73 -5.56
C GLU A 62 9.69 -11.25 -5.21
N ALA A 63 9.12 -10.79 -4.09
CA ALA A 63 9.31 -9.43 -3.59
C ALA A 63 10.80 -9.10 -3.35
N ILE A 64 11.54 -10.01 -2.71
CA ILE A 64 12.98 -9.84 -2.47
C ILE A 64 13.76 -9.77 -3.80
N ARG A 65 13.44 -10.61 -4.78
CA ARG A 65 14.11 -10.58 -6.10
C ARG A 65 13.85 -9.26 -6.82
N ALA A 66 12.61 -8.75 -6.78
CA ALA A 66 12.26 -7.47 -7.38
C ALA A 66 13.09 -6.32 -6.78
N VAL A 67 13.26 -6.31 -5.47
CA VAL A 67 14.11 -5.30 -4.78
C VAL A 67 15.57 -5.41 -5.18
N ASN A 68 16.12 -6.63 -5.24
CA ASN A 68 17.52 -6.83 -5.62
C ASN A 68 17.83 -6.46 -7.07
N GLN A 69 16.80 -6.38 -7.93
CA GLN A 69 16.94 -5.93 -9.32
C GLN A 69 16.95 -4.40 -9.46
N ILE A 70 16.41 -3.67 -8.48
CA ILE A 70 16.45 -2.20 -8.44
C ILE A 70 17.80 -1.77 -7.86
N GLN A 71 18.90 -2.05 -8.62
CA GLN A 71 20.28 -1.81 -8.17
C GLN A 71 20.73 -0.34 -8.28
N ASP A 72 19.84 0.62 -8.43
CA ASP A 72 20.29 1.94 -8.86
C ASP A 72 20.21 2.97 -7.74
N ASP A 73 20.35 2.96 -6.59
CA ASP A 73 20.59 4.10 -5.65
C ASP A 73 20.90 3.73 -4.18
N GLY A 74 21.14 2.45 -3.84
CA GLY A 74 21.63 2.09 -2.48
C GLY A 74 20.59 2.24 -1.35
N LEU A 75 19.40 2.72 -1.63
CA LEU A 75 18.31 2.89 -0.69
C LEU A 75 17.24 1.82 -0.95
N VAL A 76 17.46 0.64 -0.39
CA VAL A 76 16.39 -0.36 -0.28
C VAL A 76 15.30 0.24 0.59
N ASP A 77 14.11 0.40 0.02
CA ASP A 77 12.96 0.89 0.78
C ASP A 77 12.69 -0.04 1.96
N SER A 78 12.84 0.49 3.17
CA SER A 78 12.66 -0.27 4.41
C SER A 78 11.27 -0.92 4.53
N ARG A 79 10.28 -0.45 3.76
CA ARG A 79 8.93 -1.02 3.68
C ARG A 79 8.95 -2.40 3.06
N VAL A 80 9.70 -2.61 2.00
CA VAL A 80 9.79 -3.92 1.32
C VAL A 80 10.38 -4.97 2.25
N ILE A 81 11.36 -4.58 3.07
CA ILE A 81 11.94 -5.47 4.08
C ILE A 81 10.92 -5.83 5.16
N LYS A 82 10.03 -4.90 5.53
CA LYS A 82 9.03 -5.07 6.60
C LYS A 82 7.72 -5.71 6.09
N ALA A 83 7.42 -5.61 4.80
CA ALA A 83 6.18 -6.11 4.22
C ALA A 83 5.89 -7.58 4.57
N PRO A 84 6.84 -8.53 4.48
CA PRO A 84 6.55 -9.93 4.83
C PRO A 84 6.14 -10.12 6.29
N MET A 85 6.73 -9.36 7.21
CA MET A 85 6.36 -9.43 8.63
C MET A 85 4.96 -8.87 8.89
N ILE A 86 4.63 -7.75 8.24
CA ILE A 86 3.29 -7.14 8.35
C ILE A 86 2.24 -8.06 7.74
N THR A 87 2.52 -8.62 6.56
CA THR A 87 1.62 -9.56 5.87
C THR A 87 1.38 -10.83 6.69
N ALA A 88 2.42 -11.37 7.34
CA ALA A 88 2.25 -12.52 8.22
C ALA A 88 1.35 -12.21 9.43
N ARG A 89 1.48 -11.01 10.02
CA ARG A 89 0.59 -10.55 11.09
C ARG A 89 -0.86 -10.37 10.60
N LEU A 90 -1.05 -9.82 9.41
CA LEU A 90 -2.38 -9.72 8.79
C LEU A 90 -2.99 -11.10 8.57
N ALA A 91 -2.22 -12.08 8.09
CA ALA A 91 -2.69 -13.45 7.89
C ALA A 91 -3.15 -14.09 9.21
N LEU A 92 -2.39 -13.86 10.29
CA LEU A 92 -2.77 -14.31 11.63
C LEU A 92 -4.08 -13.64 12.09
N VAL A 93 -4.20 -12.32 11.95
CA VAL A 93 -5.41 -11.60 12.34
C VAL A 93 -6.62 -12.10 11.56
N LEU A 94 -6.50 -12.26 10.24
CA LEU A 94 -7.57 -12.78 9.40
C LEU A 94 -7.98 -14.22 9.80
N GLN A 95 -7.02 -15.10 10.08
CA GLN A 95 -7.31 -16.44 10.53
C GLN A 95 -8.10 -16.45 11.85
N ILE A 96 -7.67 -15.65 12.81
CA ILE A 96 -8.33 -15.56 14.13
C ILE A 96 -9.73 -14.94 14.02
N LEU A 97 -9.90 -13.91 13.20
CA LEU A 97 -11.22 -13.31 12.95
C LEU A 97 -12.18 -14.32 12.27
N ARG A 98 -11.72 -15.03 11.24
CA ARG A 98 -12.51 -16.06 10.57
C ARG A 98 -12.87 -17.20 11.51
N TRP A 99 -11.94 -17.58 12.39
CA TRP A 99 -12.25 -18.54 13.45
C TRP A 99 -13.30 -17.99 14.42
N ALA A 100 -13.21 -16.75 14.82
CA ALA A 100 -14.18 -16.12 15.70
C ALA A 100 -15.58 -16.04 15.08
N CYS A 101 -15.65 -15.98 13.74
CA CYS A 101 -16.89 -16.06 12.96
C CYS A 101 -17.36 -17.52 12.68
N ASP A 102 -16.71 -18.53 13.24
CA ASP A 102 -17.01 -19.96 13.04
C ASP A 102 -16.82 -20.45 11.59
N GLU A 103 -16.00 -19.77 10.78
CA GLU A 103 -15.72 -20.15 9.40
C GLU A 103 -14.60 -21.18 9.27
N VAL A 104 -13.61 -21.13 10.17
CA VAL A 104 -12.38 -21.94 10.10
C VAL A 104 -11.90 -22.33 11.51
N HIS A 105 -10.95 -23.25 11.57
CA HIS A 105 -10.27 -23.63 12.83
C HIS A 105 -9.14 -22.64 13.19
N LYS A 106 -8.65 -22.69 14.43
CA LYS A 106 -7.64 -21.77 14.98
C LYS A 106 -6.23 -22.37 15.10
N ASP A 107 -5.97 -23.55 14.52
CA ASP A 107 -4.75 -24.30 14.84
C ASP A 107 -3.55 -23.91 13.95
N PHE A 108 -3.83 -23.39 12.77
CA PHE A 108 -2.84 -22.89 11.83
C PHE A 108 -3.45 -21.80 10.91
N VAL A 109 -2.60 -21.03 10.28
CA VAL A 109 -3.02 -20.07 9.24
C VAL A 109 -3.21 -20.81 7.92
N ASP A 110 -4.43 -20.81 7.40
CA ASP A 110 -4.78 -21.48 6.15
C ASP A 110 -4.38 -20.66 4.91
N ILE A 111 -4.52 -21.30 3.74
CA ILE A 111 -4.15 -20.69 2.46
C ILE A 111 -4.99 -19.46 2.11
N ASP A 112 -6.27 -19.44 2.48
CA ASP A 112 -7.16 -18.33 2.13
C ASP A 112 -6.86 -17.10 2.97
N SER A 113 -6.55 -17.28 4.27
CA SER A 113 -6.08 -16.20 5.13
C SER A 113 -4.74 -15.65 4.66
N ALA A 114 -3.83 -16.51 4.18
CA ALA A 114 -2.56 -16.08 3.62
C ALA A 114 -2.73 -15.30 2.31
N LYS A 115 -3.57 -15.76 1.38
CA LYS A 115 -3.89 -15.07 0.12
C LYS A 115 -4.54 -13.72 0.37
N SER A 116 -5.51 -13.66 1.27
CA SER A 116 -6.22 -12.44 1.62
C SER A 116 -5.28 -11.41 2.26
N ALA A 117 -4.35 -11.85 3.11
CA ALA A 117 -3.36 -10.98 3.73
C ALA A 117 -2.38 -10.39 2.69
N ILE A 118 -1.96 -11.20 1.72
CA ILE A 118 -1.10 -10.74 0.62
C ILE A 118 -1.85 -9.71 -0.23
N ALA A 119 -3.09 -9.99 -0.62
CA ALA A 119 -3.91 -9.06 -1.40
C ALA A 119 -4.11 -7.72 -0.67
N LEU A 120 -4.36 -7.74 0.65
CA LEU A 120 -4.45 -6.53 1.47
C LEU A 120 -3.12 -5.78 1.54
N SER A 121 -2.00 -6.49 1.69
CA SER A 121 -0.68 -5.87 1.72
C SER A 121 -0.36 -5.16 0.41
N GLU A 122 -0.64 -5.79 -0.73
CA GLU A 122 -0.46 -5.21 -2.07
C GLU A 122 -1.40 -4.01 -2.29
N TYR A 123 -2.64 -4.08 -1.82
CA TYR A 123 -3.58 -2.97 -1.86
C TYR A 123 -3.04 -1.75 -1.09
N PHE A 124 -2.57 -1.94 0.14
CA PHE A 124 -2.00 -0.85 0.95
C PHE A 124 -0.73 -0.28 0.33
N GLU A 125 0.12 -1.13 -0.26
CA GLU A 125 1.31 -0.65 -0.98
C GLU A 125 0.93 0.22 -2.18
N ASN A 126 -0.04 -0.19 -2.97
CA ASN A 126 -0.56 0.60 -4.09
C ASN A 126 -1.17 1.93 -3.62
N CYS A 127 -1.94 1.92 -2.53
CA CYS A 127 -2.46 3.15 -1.92
C CYS A 127 -1.34 4.09 -1.50
N TYR A 128 -0.30 3.57 -0.85
CA TYR A 128 0.85 4.36 -0.43
C TYR A 128 1.58 4.99 -1.62
N VAL A 129 1.85 4.22 -2.67
CA VAL A 129 2.48 4.72 -3.90
C VAL A 129 1.64 5.85 -4.52
N ASN A 130 0.33 5.68 -4.58
CA ASN A 130 -0.58 6.71 -5.11
C ASN A 130 -0.59 7.98 -4.25
N ILE A 131 -0.59 7.84 -2.92
CA ILE A 131 -0.50 8.98 -2.01
C ILE A 131 0.84 9.71 -2.18
N GLN A 132 1.95 8.98 -2.29
CA GLN A 132 3.25 9.60 -2.54
C GLN A 132 3.27 10.38 -3.85
N LYS A 133 2.75 9.80 -4.94
CA LYS A 133 2.63 10.49 -6.23
C LYS A 133 1.80 11.75 -6.10
N TYR A 134 0.67 11.69 -5.42
CA TYR A 134 -0.19 12.85 -5.17
C TYR A 134 0.57 13.92 -4.39
N MET A 135 1.24 13.58 -3.30
CA MET A 135 2.02 14.51 -2.48
C MET A 135 3.16 15.16 -3.27
N LEU A 136 3.87 14.38 -4.10
CA LEU A 136 4.92 14.91 -4.97
C LEU A 136 4.34 15.91 -5.98
N ARG A 137 3.19 15.59 -6.59
CA ARG A 137 2.49 16.48 -7.52
C ARG A 137 2.03 17.76 -6.82
N GLU A 138 1.49 17.68 -5.61
CA GLU A 138 1.05 18.83 -4.83
C GLU A 138 2.22 19.73 -4.36
N SER A 139 3.43 19.17 -4.19
CA SER A 139 4.62 19.94 -3.87
C SER A 139 5.16 20.79 -5.04
N VAL A 140 4.66 20.53 -6.27
CA VAL A 140 5.04 21.28 -7.46
C VAL A 140 4.26 22.61 -7.50
N GLU A 141 4.96 23.71 -7.79
CA GLU A 141 4.34 25.01 -7.99
C GLU A 141 3.21 24.96 -9.04
N PRO A 142 2.09 25.68 -8.85
CA PRO A 142 0.92 25.60 -9.73
C PRO A 142 1.24 25.73 -11.22
N GLN A 143 2.07 26.70 -11.62
CA GLN A 143 2.45 26.89 -13.02
C GLN A 143 3.23 25.72 -13.62
N LYS A 144 4.10 25.07 -12.83
CA LYS A 144 4.83 23.88 -13.25
C LYS A 144 3.90 22.66 -13.35
N ARG A 145 2.85 22.63 -12.54
CA ARG A 145 1.80 21.59 -12.57
C ARG A 145 0.98 21.72 -13.84
N GLU A 146 0.54 22.94 -14.19
CA GLU A 146 -0.14 23.22 -15.44
C GLU A 146 0.71 22.82 -16.67
N LEU A 147 2.00 23.14 -16.65
CA LEU A 147 2.93 22.68 -17.67
C LEU A 147 2.95 21.15 -17.79
N LEU A 148 3.04 20.44 -16.66
CA LEU A 148 3.03 18.98 -16.66
C LEU A 148 1.72 18.42 -17.20
N ASP A 149 0.59 19.03 -16.87
CA ASP A 149 -0.74 18.55 -17.31
C ASP A 149 -0.92 18.68 -18.82
N CYS A 150 -0.28 19.65 -19.47
CA CYS A 150 -0.26 19.82 -20.92
C CYS A 150 0.65 18.82 -21.66
N LEU A 151 1.54 18.11 -20.97
CA LEU A 151 2.50 17.20 -21.59
C LEU A 151 1.95 15.76 -21.62
N SER A 152 2.35 14.98 -22.63
CA SER A 152 2.10 13.54 -22.70
C SER A 152 3.00 12.76 -21.73
N ALA A 153 2.75 11.42 -21.56
CA ALA A 153 3.56 10.56 -20.70
C ALA A 153 5.05 10.56 -21.12
N ASN A 154 5.30 10.54 -22.43
CA ASN A 154 6.63 10.72 -23.03
C ASN A 154 6.61 12.00 -23.85
N PHE A 155 7.58 12.87 -23.67
CA PHE A 155 7.64 14.17 -24.32
C PHE A 155 9.07 14.61 -24.59
N THR A 156 9.22 15.56 -25.52
CA THR A 156 10.50 16.17 -25.87
C THR A 156 10.64 17.55 -25.25
N THR A 157 11.87 18.09 -25.27
CA THR A 157 12.09 19.49 -24.90
C THR A 157 11.26 20.46 -25.79
N ALA A 158 11.05 20.13 -27.07
CA ALA A 158 10.24 20.93 -27.97
C ALA A 158 8.77 20.95 -27.54
N ASP A 159 8.22 19.81 -27.16
CA ASP A 159 6.85 19.69 -26.65
C ASP A 159 6.69 20.51 -25.36
N ALA A 160 7.67 20.45 -24.48
CA ALA A 160 7.66 21.23 -23.23
C ALA A 160 7.73 22.74 -23.47
N LEU A 161 8.50 23.20 -24.46
CA LEU A 161 8.56 24.61 -24.83
C LEU A 161 7.24 25.06 -25.46
N GLN A 162 6.59 24.22 -26.26
CA GLN A 162 5.28 24.52 -26.83
C GLN A 162 4.21 24.64 -25.73
N ALA A 163 4.12 23.62 -24.87
CA ALA A 163 3.21 23.64 -23.73
C ALA A 163 3.48 24.83 -22.79
N GLY A 164 4.76 25.18 -22.58
CA GLY A 164 5.14 26.34 -21.78
C GLY A 164 4.61 27.66 -22.33
N LYS A 165 4.56 27.83 -23.66
CA LYS A 165 3.93 29.00 -24.28
C LYS A 165 2.43 29.08 -24.00
N GLU A 166 1.75 27.95 -24.00
CA GLU A 166 0.31 27.86 -23.74
C GLU A 166 -0.03 28.25 -22.30
N VAL A 167 0.82 27.88 -21.33
CA VAL A 167 0.65 28.24 -19.91
C VAL A 167 1.36 29.56 -19.52
N GLY A 168 1.87 30.32 -20.50
CA GLY A 168 2.48 31.63 -20.27
C GLY A 168 3.87 31.62 -19.64
N LEU A 169 4.61 30.53 -19.76
CA LEU A 169 5.98 30.38 -19.26
C LEU A 169 7.02 30.82 -20.32
N SER A 170 8.07 31.53 -19.90
CA SER A 170 9.22 31.78 -20.76
C SER A 170 10.00 30.48 -21.02
N GLU A 171 10.72 30.40 -22.17
CA GLU A 171 11.57 29.25 -22.49
C GLU A 171 12.60 28.96 -21.38
N ARG A 172 13.18 29.99 -20.76
CA ARG A 172 14.09 29.84 -19.62
C ARG A 172 13.39 29.20 -18.41
N SER A 173 12.16 29.63 -18.12
CA SER A 173 11.34 29.04 -17.01
C SER A 173 11.00 27.61 -17.27
N VAL A 174 10.67 27.25 -18.52
CA VAL A 174 10.39 25.85 -18.91
C VAL A 174 11.64 24.99 -18.71
N MET A 175 12.81 25.43 -19.19
CA MET A 175 14.06 24.67 -19.03
C MET A 175 14.42 24.49 -17.55
N TYR A 176 14.26 25.53 -16.73
CA TYR A 176 14.47 25.44 -15.29
C TYR A 176 13.48 24.47 -14.64
N SER A 177 12.21 24.51 -15.06
CA SER A 177 11.18 23.60 -14.59
C SER A 177 11.51 22.13 -14.90
N LEU A 178 11.98 21.83 -16.13
CA LEU A 178 12.38 20.45 -16.49
C LEU A 178 13.52 19.94 -15.62
N VAL A 179 14.52 20.78 -15.33
CA VAL A 179 15.62 20.40 -14.42
C VAL A 179 15.09 20.14 -13.00
N ASN A 180 14.24 21.02 -12.48
CA ASN A 180 13.67 20.89 -11.15
C ASN A 180 12.78 19.65 -11.03
N LEU A 181 11.91 19.41 -12.01
CA LEU A 181 11.04 18.23 -12.07
C LEU A 181 11.83 16.91 -12.16
N ALA A 182 12.94 16.91 -12.89
CA ALA A 182 13.83 15.76 -12.98
C ALA A 182 14.58 15.53 -11.64
N THR A 183 15.05 16.59 -10.98
CA THR A 183 15.70 16.50 -9.66
C THR A 183 14.75 15.96 -8.61
N ASN A 184 13.48 16.36 -8.66
CA ASN A 184 12.44 15.90 -7.75
C ASN A 184 11.82 14.54 -8.16
N LYS A 185 12.39 13.84 -9.13
CA LYS A 185 11.93 12.53 -9.61
C LYS A 185 10.46 12.52 -10.06
N ILE A 186 9.94 13.62 -10.56
CA ILE A 186 8.59 13.73 -11.15
C ILE A 186 8.62 13.34 -12.63
N ILE A 187 9.72 13.68 -13.29
CA ILE A 187 10.04 13.22 -14.64
C ILE A 187 11.40 12.54 -14.66
N LYS A 188 11.61 11.63 -15.60
CA LYS A 188 12.90 10.99 -15.87
C LYS A 188 13.42 11.48 -17.21
N LYS A 189 14.69 11.87 -17.27
CA LYS A 189 15.37 12.13 -18.53
C LYS A 189 15.82 10.80 -19.14
N VAL A 190 15.22 10.42 -20.25
CA VAL A 190 15.51 9.15 -20.95
C VAL A 190 16.79 9.29 -21.79
N LYS A 191 16.87 10.36 -22.59
CA LYS A 191 18.06 10.74 -23.35
C LYS A 191 18.10 12.26 -23.54
N ARG A 192 19.05 12.76 -24.31
CA ARG A 192 19.15 14.21 -24.53
C ARG A 192 17.89 14.75 -25.22
N GLY A 193 17.16 15.60 -24.50
CA GLY A 193 15.95 16.26 -24.98
C GLY A 193 14.68 15.41 -24.92
N GLU A 194 14.70 14.21 -24.35
CA GLU A 194 13.54 13.35 -24.18
C GLU A 194 13.32 12.99 -22.70
N TYR A 195 12.08 13.00 -22.30
CA TYR A 195 11.64 12.84 -20.91
C TYR A 195 10.44 11.91 -20.83
N GLU A 196 10.30 11.26 -19.69
CA GLU A 196 9.18 10.39 -19.31
C GLU A 196 8.62 10.88 -17.97
N LYS A 197 7.29 10.99 -17.87
CA LYS A 197 6.63 11.24 -16.59
C LYS A 197 6.72 9.99 -15.73
N LEU A 198 7.22 10.12 -14.52
CA LEU A 198 7.18 9.06 -13.52
C LEU A 198 5.81 9.11 -12.85
N GLN A 199 4.85 8.39 -13.45
CA GLN A 199 3.47 8.30 -12.93
C GLN A 199 3.41 7.49 -11.65
#